data_eba0dab5c201bc05e7f92f86a6a7aede
#
_entry.id   eba0dab5c201bc05e7f92f86a6a7aede
#
_cell.length_a   1.000
_cell.length_b   1.000
_cell.length_c   1.000
_cell.angle_alpha   90.00
_cell.angle_beta   90.00
_cell.angle_gamma   90.00
#
_symmetry.space_group_name_H-M   'P 1'
#
loop_
_entity.id
_entity.type
_entity.pdbx_description
1 polymer ?
#
loop_
_entity_poly.entity_id
_entity_poly.type
_entity_poly.pdbx_seq_one_letter_code
_entity_poly.pdbx_strand_id
1 'polypeptide(L)'
;MKFCPKKISIEEATKDGIKLNFDQMNNGEKRYRLVGPDGSGYCRTLGSNKGAWQNSHYHKAATEIYIVQSGWIIYGEIDHSKNCKLNYLKEGQSVTVLPFVHHNVFMSPNSVVHTVKCGETDRGADWFPSEELDDYTKSFSEEDLFKLFVNI
;
A
#
# COMPACT_ATOMS: atom_id res chain seq x y z
N MET A 1 -1.11 -27.01 -30.73
CA MET A 1 0.26 -26.50 -30.46
C MET A 1 0.34 -26.12 -29.00
N LYS A 2 1.19 -26.79 -28.17
CA LYS A 2 1.39 -26.37 -26.77
C LYS A 2 2.26 -25.10 -26.77
N PHE A 3 1.70 -23.99 -26.36
CA PHE A 3 2.45 -22.76 -26.15
C PHE A 3 3.35 -22.94 -24.92
N CYS A 4 4.66 -23.04 -25.15
CA CYS A 4 5.64 -23.13 -24.07
C CYS A 4 6.42 -21.80 -24.02
N PRO A 5 6.16 -20.93 -23.04
CA PRO A 5 6.86 -19.66 -22.95
C PRO A 5 8.35 -19.87 -22.64
N LYS A 6 9.20 -19.08 -23.28
CA LYS A 6 10.62 -19.00 -22.90
C LYS A 6 10.73 -18.31 -21.54
N LYS A 7 11.46 -18.93 -20.61
CA LYS A 7 11.80 -18.28 -19.33
C LYS A 7 12.89 -17.24 -19.56
N ILE A 8 12.74 -16.08 -18.95
CA ILE A 8 13.77 -15.06 -18.84
C ILE A 8 14.44 -15.13 -17.46
N SER A 9 15.72 -14.80 -17.38
CA SER A 9 16.46 -14.77 -16.13
C SER A 9 16.25 -13.46 -15.37
N ILE A 10 16.63 -13.43 -14.08
CA ILE A 10 16.62 -12.20 -13.28
C ILE A 10 17.57 -11.16 -13.88
N GLU A 11 18.73 -11.60 -14.39
CA GLU A 11 19.70 -10.71 -15.03
C GLU A 11 19.10 -10.05 -16.30
N GLU A 12 18.35 -10.81 -17.10
CA GLU A 12 17.67 -10.30 -18.30
C GLU A 12 16.58 -9.29 -17.89
N ALA A 13 15.74 -9.61 -16.89
CA ALA A 13 14.74 -8.71 -16.36
C ALA A 13 15.36 -7.42 -15.77
N THR A 14 16.52 -7.53 -15.11
CA THR A 14 17.24 -6.36 -14.55
C THR A 14 17.74 -5.43 -15.66
N LYS A 15 18.17 -5.97 -16.81
CA LYS A 15 18.53 -5.17 -17.97
C LYS A 15 17.34 -4.41 -18.56
N ASP A 16 16.14 -4.97 -18.43
CA ASP A 16 14.89 -4.30 -18.79
C ASP A 16 14.42 -3.27 -17.72
N GLY A 17 15.23 -3.02 -16.68
CA GLY A 17 14.97 -2.06 -15.64
C GLY A 17 14.06 -2.57 -14.51
N ILE A 18 13.73 -3.86 -14.48
CA ILE A 18 12.93 -4.46 -13.42
C ILE A 18 13.76 -4.61 -12.15
N LYS A 19 13.20 -4.16 -11.01
CA LYS A 19 13.82 -4.27 -9.69
C LYS A 19 12.93 -5.09 -8.75
N LEU A 20 13.57 -5.93 -7.94
CA LEU A 20 12.94 -6.67 -6.85
C LEU A 20 13.48 -6.14 -5.52
N ASN A 21 12.58 -5.69 -4.64
CA ASN A 21 12.93 -5.18 -3.32
C ASN A 21 12.12 -5.91 -2.25
N PHE A 22 12.81 -6.54 -1.31
CA PHE A 22 12.20 -7.30 -0.22
C PHE A 22 12.63 -6.70 1.11
N ASP A 23 11.68 -6.09 1.83
CA ASP A 23 11.98 -5.32 3.04
C ASP A 23 11.08 -5.74 4.21
N GLN A 24 11.61 -5.67 5.40
CA GLN A 24 10.82 -5.63 6.63
C GLN A 24 10.81 -4.20 7.16
N MET A 25 9.60 -3.65 7.34
CA MET A 25 9.38 -2.30 7.81
C MET A 25 9.46 -2.21 9.33
N ASN A 26 9.67 -1.01 9.88
CA ASN A 26 9.76 -0.79 11.33
C ASN A 26 8.49 -1.18 12.10
N ASN A 27 7.32 -1.12 11.46
CA ASN A 27 6.04 -1.58 12.02
C ASN A 27 5.86 -3.10 11.94
N GLY A 28 6.86 -3.85 11.46
CA GLY A 28 6.86 -5.31 11.36
C GLY A 28 6.30 -5.87 10.06
N GLU A 29 5.74 -5.06 9.19
CA GLU A 29 5.26 -5.50 7.87
C GLU A 29 6.42 -6.02 7.01
N LYS A 30 6.14 -7.04 6.19
CA LYS A 30 7.05 -7.51 5.14
C LYS A 30 6.50 -7.11 3.78
N ARG A 31 7.32 -6.48 2.97
CA ARG A 31 6.95 -5.97 1.65
C ARG A 31 7.80 -6.60 0.56
N TYR A 32 7.12 -7.22 -0.41
CA TYR A 32 7.71 -7.86 -1.57
C TYR A 32 7.31 -7.06 -2.81
N ARG A 33 8.27 -6.31 -3.38
CA ARG A 33 8.02 -5.37 -4.47
C ARG A 33 8.66 -5.81 -5.77
N LEU A 34 7.92 -5.62 -6.84
CA LEU A 34 8.42 -5.63 -8.22
C LEU A 34 8.19 -4.23 -8.79
N VAL A 35 9.24 -3.57 -9.24
CA VAL A 35 9.19 -2.18 -9.71
C VAL A 35 9.74 -2.10 -11.13
N GLY A 36 8.98 -1.45 -12.02
CA GLY A 36 9.35 -1.15 -13.39
C GLY A 36 10.28 0.07 -13.53
N PRO A 37 10.85 0.29 -14.73
CA PRO A 37 11.76 1.39 -14.99
C PRO A 37 11.09 2.77 -14.89
N ASP A 38 9.78 2.84 -15.06
CA ASP A 38 8.93 4.04 -14.94
C ASP A 38 8.44 4.29 -13.50
N GLY A 39 8.84 3.46 -12.54
CA GLY A 39 8.40 3.54 -11.15
C GLY A 39 7.05 2.89 -10.86
N SER A 40 6.35 2.41 -11.89
CA SER A 40 5.16 1.56 -11.70
C SER A 40 5.55 0.22 -11.09
N GLY A 41 4.62 -0.45 -10.44
CA GLY A 41 4.97 -1.73 -9.83
C GLY A 41 3.86 -2.37 -9.02
N TYR A 42 4.26 -3.43 -8.36
CA TYR A 42 3.41 -4.25 -7.52
C TYR A 42 4.11 -4.51 -6.18
N CYS A 43 3.33 -4.49 -5.12
CA CYS A 43 3.78 -4.88 -3.79
C CYS A 43 2.80 -5.85 -3.15
N ARG A 44 3.30 -6.99 -2.66
CA ARG A 44 2.60 -7.84 -1.72
C ARG A 44 3.07 -7.47 -0.31
N THR A 45 2.15 -7.00 0.53
CA THR A 45 2.43 -6.69 1.93
C THR A 45 1.81 -7.73 2.83
N LEU A 46 2.63 -8.27 3.75
CA LEU A 46 2.16 -9.12 4.85
C LEU A 46 2.15 -8.26 6.12
N GLY A 47 1.00 -8.12 6.74
CA GLY A 47 0.86 -7.48 8.04
C GLY A 47 1.67 -8.22 9.11
N SER A 48 2.15 -7.50 10.12
CA SER A 48 2.81 -8.11 11.27
C SER A 48 1.81 -8.92 12.11
N ASN A 49 2.30 -9.60 13.15
CA ASN A 49 1.44 -10.32 14.10
C ASN A 49 0.60 -9.40 15.01
N LYS A 50 0.82 -8.09 14.92
CA LYS A 50 0.02 -7.03 15.54
C LYS A 50 -0.43 -6.07 14.45
N GLY A 51 -1.64 -5.52 14.60
CA GLY A 51 -2.10 -4.48 13.68
C GLY A 51 -1.22 -3.23 13.79
N ALA A 52 -0.99 -2.56 12.66
CA ALA A 52 -0.16 -1.37 12.63
C ALA A 52 -0.52 -0.40 11.50
N TRP A 53 -0.37 0.89 11.79
CA TRP A 53 -0.39 1.94 10.79
C TRP A 53 0.90 1.97 9.98
N GLN A 54 0.77 2.29 8.71
CA GLN A 54 1.88 2.72 7.87
C GLN A 54 2.23 4.19 8.15
N ASN A 55 3.04 4.81 7.29
CA ASN A 55 3.30 6.24 7.33
C ASN A 55 2.43 6.95 6.29
N SER A 56 1.73 7.98 6.72
CA SER A 56 0.88 8.80 5.87
C SER A 56 1.70 9.54 4.82
N HIS A 57 1.22 9.51 3.59
CA HIS A 57 1.90 10.16 2.46
C HIS A 57 0.93 10.46 1.32
N TYR A 58 1.44 11.12 0.28
CA TYR A 58 0.77 11.30 -0.99
C TYR A 58 1.77 11.18 -2.14
N HIS A 59 1.23 10.94 -3.34
CA HIS A 59 1.96 10.92 -4.60
C HIS A 59 1.50 12.08 -5.49
N LYS A 60 2.40 12.61 -6.30
CA LYS A 60 2.05 13.65 -7.28
C LYS A 60 1.71 13.10 -8.66
N ALA A 61 2.30 11.97 -9.02
CA ALA A 61 2.13 11.37 -10.33
C ALA A 61 1.46 9.99 -10.28
N ALA A 62 1.76 9.20 -9.24
CA ALA A 62 1.28 7.83 -9.15
C ALA A 62 -0.18 7.74 -8.69
N THR A 63 -0.91 6.80 -9.30
CA THR A 63 -2.15 6.23 -8.78
C THR A 63 -1.81 4.90 -8.11
N GLU A 64 -2.36 4.64 -6.92
CA GLU A 64 -2.23 3.37 -6.22
C GLU A 64 -3.58 2.68 -6.06
N ILE A 65 -3.57 1.36 -6.13
CA ILE A 65 -4.74 0.53 -5.86
C ILE A 65 -4.37 -0.46 -4.76
N TYR A 66 -5.06 -0.39 -3.62
CA TYR A 66 -4.94 -1.35 -2.54
C TYR A 66 -6.05 -2.40 -2.69
N ILE A 67 -5.69 -3.68 -2.61
CA ILE A 67 -6.61 -4.83 -2.71
C ILE A 67 -6.39 -5.71 -1.49
N VAL A 68 -7.42 -5.92 -0.70
CA VAL A 68 -7.36 -6.78 0.49
C VAL A 68 -7.55 -8.24 0.07
N GLN A 69 -6.50 -9.06 0.20
CA GLN A 69 -6.58 -10.50 -0.06
C GLN A 69 -7.13 -11.26 1.15
N SER A 70 -6.66 -10.92 2.34
CA SER A 70 -7.11 -11.55 3.60
C SER A 70 -6.96 -10.59 4.77
N GLY A 71 -7.80 -10.76 5.79
CA GLY A 71 -7.91 -9.83 6.90
C GLY A 71 -8.70 -8.58 6.52
N TRP A 72 -8.34 -7.47 7.12
CA TRP A 72 -8.98 -6.17 6.87
C TRP A 72 -7.96 -5.04 7.00
N ILE A 73 -8.31 -3.89 6.43
CA ILE A 73 -7.54 -2.66 6.57
C ILE A 73 -8.47 -1.50 6.95
N ILE A 74 -7.90 -0.48 7.58
CA ILE A 74 -8.50 0.84 7.63
C ILE A 74 -7.72 1.76 6.69
N TYR A 75 -8.41 2.29 5.71
CA TYR A 75 -7.88 3.29 4.80
C TYR A 75 -8.25 4.68 5.31
N GLY A 76 -7.24 5.48 5.62
CA GLY A 76 -7.40 6.88 6.04
C GLY A 76 -7.02 7.82 4.91
N GLU A 77 -7.78 8.90 4.74
CA GLU A 77 -7.48 9.95 3.76
C GLU A 77 -7.88 11.34 4.26
N ILE A 78 -7.26 12.37 3.70
CA ILE A 78 -7.75 13.75 3.78
C ILE A 78 -8.57 14.04 2.51
N ASP A 79 -9.86 14.32 2.68
CA ASP A 79 -10.75 14.63 1.58
C ASP A 79 -10.55 16.05 1.03
N HIS A 80 -11.26 16.37 -0.05
CA HIS A 80 -11.20 17.71 -0.68
C HIS A 80 -11.64 18.84 0.23
N SER A 81 -12.43 18.57 1.25
CA SER A 81 -12.88 19.53 2.26
C SER A 81 -11.93 19.65 3.46
N LYS A 82 -10.75 19.04 3.38
CA LYS A 82 -9.75 18.97 4.44
C LYS A 82 -10.19 18.18 5.68
N ASN A 83 -11.14 17.27 5.53
CA ASN A 83 -11.55 16.37 6.60
C ASN A 83 -10.81 15.06 6.52
N CYS A 84 -10.31 14.58 7.67
CA CYS A 84 -9.77 13.22 7.78
C CYS A 84 -10.90 12.21 7.84
N LYS A 85 -10.83 11.17 7.02
CA LYS A 85 -11.82 10.08 6.96
C LYS A 85 -11.14 8.73 7.09
N LEU A 86 -11.81 7.82 7.77
CA LEU A 86 -11.41 6.42 7.90
C LEU A 86 -12.45 5.52 7.24
N ASN A 87 -11.99 4.58 6.41
CA ASN A 87 -12.83 3.63 5.70
C ASN A 87 -12.36 2.21 5.98
N TYR A 88 -13.28 1.34 6.37
CA TYR A 88 -13.01 -0.07 6.58
C TYR A 88 -13.12 -0.85 5.27
N LEU A 89 -12.09 -1.62 4.95
CA LEU A 89 -12.10 -2.54 3.81
C LEU A 89 -11.79 -3.95 4.30
N LYS A 90 -12.66 -4.89 3.92
CA LYS A 90 -12.50 -6.32 4.19
C LYS A 90 -11.99 -7.07 2.97
N GLU A 91 -11.76 -8.35 3.16
CA GLU A 91 -11.35 -9.28 2.10
C GLU A 91 -12.18 -9.11 0.82
N GLY A 92 -11.49 -9.05 -0.33
CA GLY A 92 -12.07 -8.85 -1.66
C GLY A 92 -12.37 -7.40 -2.03
N GLN A 93 -12.25 -6.46 -1.10
CA GLN A 93 -12.46 -5.03 -1.38
C GLN A 93 -11.17 -4.34 -1.77
N SER A 94 -11.31 -3.22 -2.47
CA SER A 94 -10.20 -2.39 -2.94
C SER A 94 -10.51 -0.91 -2.83
N VAL A 95 -9.46 -0.10 -2.82
CA VAL A 95 -9.53 1.36 -2.91
C VAL A 95 -8.50 1.87 -3.89
N THR A 96 -8.89 2.85 -4.70
CA THR A 96 -8.00 3.55 -5.62
C THR A 96 -7.65 4.92 -5.05
N VAL A 97 -6.36 5.20 -4.98
CA VAL A 97 -5.80 6.45 -4.48
C VAL A 97 -5.25 7.24 -5.66
N LEU A 98 -5.86 8.38 -5.95
CA LEU A 98 -5.44 9.26 -7.03
C LEU A 98 -4.25 10.15 -6.59
N PRO A 99 -3.50 10.74 -7.54
CA PRO A 99 -2.48 11.72 -7.23
C PRO A 99 -3.00 12.83 -6.31
N PHE A 100 -2.13 13.34 -5.42
CA PHE A 100 -2.39 14.36 -4.42
C PHE A 100 -3.36 13.98 -3.30
N VAL A 101 -3.87 12.74 -3.25
CA VAL A 101 -4.67 12.27 -2.13
C VAL A 101 -3.73 11.81 -1.01
N HIS A 102 -3.76 12.52 0.11
CA HIS A 102 -3.05 12.14 1.33
C HIS A 102 -3.73 10.92 1.93
N HIS A 103 -2.98 9.85 2.17
CA HIS A 103 -3.55 8.58 2.63
C HIS A 103 -2.63 7.83 3.59
N ASN A 104 -3.22 6.96 4.37
CA ASN A 104 -2.57 6.01 5.26
C ASN A 104 -3.34 4.69 5.31
N VAL A 105 -2.68 3.63 5.67
CA VAL A 105 -3.29 2.30 5.80
C VAL A 105 -2.91 1.69 7.14
N PHE A 106 -3.92 1.28 7.92
CA PHE A 106 -3.76 0.34 9.02
C PHE A 106 -3.99 -1.06 8.48
N MET A 107 -3.04 -1.95 8.73
CA MET A 107 -3.18 -3.36 8.38
C MET A 107 -3.52 -4.19 9.63
N SER A 108 -4.58 -4.98 9.56
CA SER A 108 -4.92 -5.91 10.64
C SER A 108 -3.83 -6.99 10.82
N PRO A 109 -3.76 -7.65 12.00
CA PRO A 109 -2.77 -8.70 12.24
C PRO A 109 -2.79 -9.78 11.15
N ASN A 110 -1.61 -10.14 10.64
CA ASN A 110 -1.39 -11.18 9.62
C ASN A 110 -2.20 -11.00 8.32
N SER A 111 -2.69 -9.81 8.06
CA SER A 111 -3.41 -9.50 6.81
C SER A 111 -2.50 -9.54 5.59
N VAL A 112 -3.10 -9.73 4.43
CA VAL A 112 -2.39 -9.71 3.13
C VAL A 112 -3.04 -8.68 2.23
N VAL A 113 -2.25 -7.72 1.78
CA VAL A 113 -2.68 -6.63 0.91
C VAL A 113 -1.77 -6.56 -0.31
N HIS A 114 -2.39 -6.37 -1.46
CA HIS A 114 -1.70 -6.09 -2.71
C HIS A 114 -1.80 -4.60 -3.02
N THR A 115 -0.69 -3.99 -3.40
CA THR A 115 -0.67 -2.62 -3.89
C THR A 115 -0.18 -2.63 -5.33
N VAL A 116 -0.98 -2.07 -6.22
CA VAL A 116 -0.58 -1.81 -7.61
C VAL A 116 -0.36 -0.31 -7.76
N LYS A 117 0.80 0.06 -8.26
CA LYS A 117 1.18 1.46 -8.48
C LYS A 117 1.40 1.68 -9.96
N CYS A 118 0.76 2.68 -10.53
CA CYS A 118 0.88 3.06 -11.93
C CYS A 118 0.99 4.58 -12.08
N GLY A 119 1.57 5.00 -13.20
CA GLY A 119 1.90 6.40 -13.48
C GLY A 119 3.41 6.58 -13.58
N GLU A 120 3.85 7.50 -14.42
CA GLU A 120 5.25 7.86 -14.55
C GLU A 120 5.70 8.58 -13.27
N THR A 121 6.55 7.92 -12.50
CA THR A 121 7.17 8.51 -11.32
C THR A 121 8.66 8.68 -11.58
N ASP A 122 9.21 9.80 -11.18
CA ASP A 122 10.65 10.05 -11.25
C ASP A 122 11.39 9.09 -10.28
N ARG A 123 11.59 7.85 -10.73
CA ARG A 123 12.50 6.83 -10.17
C ARG A 123 12.49 6.68 -8.64
N GLY A 124 11.30 6.74 -8.02
CA GLY A 124 11.14 6.52 -6.58
C GLY A 124 11.07 7.78 -5.72
N ALA A 125 11.17 8.98 -6.30
CA ALA A 125 11.04 10.25 -5.57
C ALA A 125 9.58 10.72 -5.38
N ASP A 126 8.58 9.97 -5.87
CA ASP A 126 7.16 10.34 -5.78
C ASP A 126 6.51 9.82 -4.49
N TRP A 127 7.09 10.19 -3.35
CA TRP A 127 6.58 9.89 -2.02
C TRP A 127 6.79 11.12 -1.12
N PHE A 128 5.71 11.71 -0.65
CA PHE A 128 5.74 12.92 0.16
C PHE A 128 5.00 12.67 1.48
N PRO A 129 5.60 12.92 2.65
CA PRO A 129 4.98 12.67 3.93
C PRO A 129 3.76 13.58 4.16
N SER A 130 2.81 13.10 4.95
CA SER A 130 1.62 13.83 5.40
C SER A 130 1.55 13.78 6.92
N GLU A 131 2.18 14.74 7.59
CA GLU A 131 2.24 14.81 9.05
C GLU A 131 0.85 14.94 9.68
N GLU A 132 -0.01 15.81 9.12
CA GLU A 132 -1.38 16.01 9.59
C GLU A 132 -2.20 14.71 9.63
N LEU A 133 -2.11 13.91 8.56
CA LEU A 133 -2.81 12.63 8.50
C LEU A 133 -2.16 11.57 9.40
N ASP A 134 -0.84 11.63 9.55
CA ASP A 134 -0.13 10.74 10.48
C ASP A 134 -0.57 10.97 11.92
N ASP A 135 -0.62 12.23 12.37
CA ASP A 135 -1.07 12.60 13.70
C ASP A 135 -2.52 12.13 13.96
N TYR A 136 -3.39 12.33 12.98
CA TYR A 136 -4.76 11.87 13.06
C TYR A 136 -4.88 10.34 13.12
N THR A 137 -4.33 9.65 12.14
CA THR A 137 -4.50 8.19 12.01
C THR A 137 -3.82 7.44 13.16
N LYS A 138 -2.61 7.83 13.54
CA LYS A 138 -1.86 7.18 14.61
C LYS A 138 -2.38 7.45 16.02
N SER A 139 -3.38 8.35 16.16
CA SER A 139 -4.12 8.51 17.40
C SER A 139 -5.06 7.34 17.71
N PHE A 140 -5.40 6.52 16.69
CA PHE A 140 -6.26 5.35 16.86
C PHE A 140 -5.42 4.09 17.08
N SER A 141 -5.65 3.40 18.19
CA SER A 141 -5.11 2.08 18.45
C SER A 141 -5.86 1.00 17.65
N GLU A 142 -5.29 -0.21 17.56
CA GLU A 142 -5.98 -1.36 16.97
C GLU A 142 -7.34 -1.62 17.67
N GLU A 143 -7.38 -1.48 18.99
CA GLU A 143 -8.60 -1.68 19.77
C GLU A 143 -9.68 -0.65 19.43
N ASP A 144 -9.29 0.63 19.23
CA ASP A 144 -10.22 1.69 18.81
C ASP A 144 -10.81 1.39 17.45
N LEU A 145 -9.97 1.01 16.50
CA LEU A 145 -10.40 0.66 15.14
C LEU A 145 -11.30 -0.57 15.11
N PHE A 146 -10.96 -1.58 15.90
CA PHE A 146 -11.78 -2.79 16.03
C PHE A 146 -13.18 -2.47 16.56
N LYS A 147 -13.28 -1.63 17.60
CA LYS A 147 -14.56 -1.19 18.16
C LYS A 147 -15.37 -0.36 17.19
N LEU A 148 -14.72 0.52 16.42
CA LEU A 148 -15.40 1.43 15.50
C LEU A 148 -15.94 0.74 14.24
N PHE A 149 -15.25 -0.27 13.74
CA PHE A 149 -15.48 -0.79 12.38
C PHE A 149 -15.77 -2.29 12.29
N VAL A 150 -15.31 -3.09 13.24
CA VAL A 150 -15.34 -4.56 13.10
C VAL A 150 -16.43 -5.19 13.97
N ASN A 151 -16.79 -4.57 15.09
CA ASN A 151 -17.83 -5.06 16.01
C ASN A 151 -19.25 -4.56 15.66
N ILE A 152 -19.53 -4.25 14.41
CA ILE A 152 -20.88 -3.86 13.95
C ILE A 152 -21.67 -5.10 13.50
#